data_d2f10f1b7253cfa2b49aa21305f45914
#
_entry.id   d2f10f1b7253cfa2b49aa21305f45914
#
_cell.length_a   1.000
_cell.length_b   1.000
_cell.length_c   1.000
_cell.angle_alpha   90.00
_cell.angle_beta   90.00
_cell.angle_gamma   90.00
#
_symmetry.space_group_name_H-M   'P 1'
#
loop_
_entity.id
_entity.type
_entity.pdbx_description
1 polymer ?
#
loop_
_entity_poly.entity_id
_entity_poly.type
_entity_poly.pdbx_seq_one_letter_code
_entity_poly.pdbx_strand_id
1 'polypeptide(L)'
;MGEDTQTLEEVVVTALGIKREQKALSYNVQQVKGEALTAVKDANFINSLAGKVAGVQISSGATGAGGATRVVMRGMKSLTKNNNALYVIDGVPMFNTGSSGGDGQYGSMGGSDAVADLNPDDIESISMMTGPSAAALYGSAAANGVVLVNTKKGKKEKISLTVSNSTTFSKAYIMPEMQNRYGTSSGLFSWGDLTDKRYGPKDFFNTGSNIINSITLSTGSDKNQTYFSASTTNSDGILPNNSYNRYNFTARNTTNFLNDKLTLDIGAQYIIQNNTNMVSQGQYYNPLPALYLFPRGDNFDEIRLYERYDTNYGFMKQYWPYGDGGLSLQTPYW
;
A
#
# COMPACT_ATOMS: atom_id res chain seq x y z
N MET A 1 31.50 41.27 6.40
CA MET A 1 30.87 40.13 5.77
C MET A 1 29.68 39.70 6.66
N GLY A 2 28.50 40.13 6.30
CA GLY A 2 27.26 39.72 6.98
C GLY A 2 26.88 38.35 6.41
N GLU A 3 26.85 37.33 7.26
CA GLU A 3 26.21 36.05 6.91
C GLU A 3 24.71 36.29 6.84
N ASP A 4 24.16 36.29 5.63
CA ASP A 4 22.74 36.30 5.37
C ASP A 4 22.24 34.88 5.61
N THR A 5 22.01 34.52 6.89
CA THR A 5 21.35 33.28 7.27
C THR A 5 19.86 33.44 6.95
N GLN A 6 19.48 33.13 5.72
CA GLN A 6 18.09 32.87 5.40
C GLN A 6 17.66 31.61 6.17
N THR A 7 17.10 31.80 7.35
CA THR A 7 16.33 30.76 8.03
C THR A 7 15.11 30.47 7.17
N LEU A 8 15.14 29.38 6.43
CA LEU A 8 13.97 28.81 5.79
C LEU A 8 12.95 28.49 6.88
N GLU A 9 11.94 29.37 7.03
CA GLU A 9 10.82 29.12 7.92
C GLU A 9 10.04 27.93 7.38
N GLU A 10 10.20 26.77 8.04
CA GLU A 10 9.51 25.56 7.67
C GLU A 10 8.05 25.65 8.11
N VAL A 11 7.17 25.96 7.16
CA VAL A 11 5.74 26.07 7.38
C VAL A 11 5.14 24.67 7.22
N VAL A 12 4.51 24.19 8.27
CA VAL A 12 3.78 22.91 8.26
C VAL A 12 2.27 23.14 8.19
N VAL A 13 1.59 22.31 7.44
CA VAL A 13 0.13 22.29 7.45
C VAL A 13 -0.33 21.47 8.64
N THR A 14 -1.09 22.12 9.52
CA THR A 14 -1.67 21.50 10.73
C THR A 14 -3.10 21.05 10.49
N ALA A 15 -3.80 20.66 11.55
CA ALA A 15 -5.20 20.30 11.51
C ALA A 15 -6.05 21.35 10.78
N LEU A 16 -7.06 20.90 10.07
CA LEU A 16 -8.00 21.73 9.30
C LEU A 16 -7.34 22.54 8.17
N GLY A 17 -6.16 22.12 7.68
CA GLY A 17 -5.47 22.80 6.58
C GLY A 17 -4.84 24.15 6.93
N ILE A 18 -4.74 24.47 8.22
CA ILE A 18 -4.15 25.74 8.67
C ILE A 18 -2.62 25.64 8.57
N LYS A 19 -2.02 26.58 7.86
CA LYS A 19 -0.55 26.70 7.76
C LYS A 19 0.00 27.41 9.02
N ARG A 20 0.96 26.79 9.70
CA ARG A 20 1.67 27.36 10.84
C ARG A 20 3.17 27.09 10.73
N GLU A 21 3.96 27.95 11.30
CA GLU A 21 5.40 27.70 11.44
C GLU A 21 5.62 26.52 12.39
N GLN A 22 6.52 25.61 12.04
CA GLN A 22 6.83 24.45 12.86
C GLN A 22 7.25 24.83 14.28
N LYS A 23 8.00 25.93 14.42
CA LYS A 23 8.44 26.50 15.71
C LYS A 23 7.28 26.98 16.60
N ALA A 24 6.14 27.33 16.01
CA ALA A 24 4.95 27.80 16.73
C ALA A 24 4.05 26.66 17.24
N LEU A 25 4.40 25.40 16.95
CA LEU A 25 3.63 24.23 17.38
C LEU A 25 4.09 23.74 18.74
N SER A 26 3.14 23.52 19.65
CA SER A 26 3.38 22.92 20.97
C SER A 26 3.55 21.39 20.91
N TYR A 27 3.55 20.80 19.72
CA TYR A 27 3.64 19.35 19.48
C TYR A 27 4.54 19.03 18.29
N ASN A 28 5.10 17.84 18.30
CA ASN A 28 6.02 17.40 17.25
C ASN A 28 5.23 16.97 15.99
N VAL A 29 5.53 17.61 14.87
CA VAL A 29 5.05 17.24 13.53
C VAL A 29 6.26 16.97 12.65
N GLN A 30 6.28 15.82 12.02
CA GLN A 30 7.27 15.51 10.98
C GLN A 30 6.60 15.63 9.63
N GLN A 31 7.18 16.44 8.75
CA GLN A 31 6.66 16.64 7.41
C GLN A 31 7.57 16.03 6.35
N VAL A 32 6.97 15.39 5.37
CA VAL A 32 7.62 14.87 4.17
C VAL A 32 7.00 15.59 2.97
N LYS A 33 7.83 16.20 2.14
CA LYS A 33 7.38 16.86 0.91
C LYS A 33 6.98 15.83 -0.13
N GLY A 34 6.00 16.15 -0.98
CA GLY A 34 5.51 15.27 -2.04
C GLY A 34 6.61 14.79 -3.00
N GLU A 35 7.61 15.62 -3.27
CA GLU A 35 8.76 15.27 -4.10
C GLU A 35 9.52 14.04 -3.60
N ALA A 36 9.62 13.87 -2.29
CA ALA A 36 10.27 12.70 -1.69
C ALA A 36 9.48 11.39 -1.90
N LEU A 37 8.16 11.49 -2.17
CA LEU A 37 7.30 10.33 -2.46
C LEU A 37 7.40 9.91 -3.93
N THR A 38 7.64 10.88 -4.80
CA THR A 38 7.67 10.66 -6.25
C THR A 38 9.00 10.15 -6.76
N ALA A 39 10.05 10.19 -5.94
CA ALA A 39 11.38 9.66 -6.27
C ALA A 39 11.37 8.14 -6.54
N VAL A 40 10.62 7.39 -5.72
CA VAL A 40 10.35 5.96 -5.94
C VAL A 40 8.87 5.74 -5.65
N LYS A 41 8.08 5.56 -6.69
CA LYS A 41 6.63 5.39 -6.56
C LYS A 41 6.30 3.93 -6.30
N ASP A 42 5.37 3.71 -5.39
CA ASP A 42 4.76 2.41 -5.09
C ASP A 42 3.26 2.44 -5.43
N ALA A 43 2.66 1.29 -5.68
CA ALA A 43 1.21 1.18 -5.89
C ALA A 43 0.43 1.74 -4.70
N ASN A 44 0.95 1.54 -3.48
CA ASN A 44 0.52 2.23 -2.26
C ASN A 44 1.61 3.21 -1.82
N PHE A 45 1.41 4.50 -2.05
CA PHE A 45 2.43 5.53 -1.77
C PHE A 45 2.90 5.59 -0.31
N ILE A 46 2.11 5.06 0.63
CA ILE A 46 2.50 4.98 2.03
C ILE A 46 3.78 4.15 2.21
N ASN A 47 3.99 3.11 1.38
CA ASN A 47 5.21 2.32 1.39
C ASN A 47 6.45 3.17 1.10
N SER A 48 6.32 4.20 0.27
CA SER A 48 7.42 5.13 -0.05
C SER A 48 7.88 5.97 1.13
N LEU A 49 7.12 6.02 2.23
CA LEU A 49 7.49 6.73 3.48
C LEU A 49 8.36 5.87 4.41
N ALA A 50 8.50 4.57 4.14
CA ALA A 50 9.30 3.68 4.99
C ALA A 50 10.74 4.19 5.10
N GLY A 51 11.23 4.32 6.34
CA GLY A 51 12.57 4.85 6.63
C GLY A 51 12.75 6.36 6.51
N LYS A 52 11.71 7.11 6.08
CA LYS A 52 11.79 8.59 5.92
C LYS A 52 11.26 9.37 7.12
N VAL A 53 10.58 8.70 8.03
CA VAL A 53 9.94 9.33 9.20
C VAL A 53 10.38 8.63 10.47
N ALA A 54 10.93 9.37 11.43
CA ALA A 54 11.41 8.81 12.68
C ALA A 54 10.24 8.37 13.59
N GLY A 55 10.39 7.19 14.24
CA GLY A 55 9.39 6.66 15.16
C GLY A 55 8.12 6.16 14.50
N VAL A 56 8.13 5.96 13.19
CA VAL A 56 7.02 5.39 12.41
C VAL A 56 7.49 4.08 11.76
N GLN A 57 6.78 3.02 12.06
CA GLN A 57 6.97 1.72 11.43
C GLN A 57 5.92 1.55 10.34
N ILE A 58 6.39 1.36 9.12
CA ILE A 58 5.55 1.12 7.94
C ILE A 58 5.81 -0.30 7.47
N SER A 59 4.75 -1.09 7.40
CA SER A 59 4.82 -2.47 6.93
C SER A 59 3.82 -2.65 5.80
N SER A 60 4.33 -2.99 4.63
CA SER A 60 3.49 -3.35 3.49
C SER A 60 2.69 -4.61 3.80
N GLY A 61 1.45 -4.66 3.36
CA GLY A 61 0.63 -5.85 3.47
C GLY A 61 1.16 -6.99 2.61
N ALA A 62 0.98 -8.22 3.08
CA ALA A 62 1.35 -9.42 2.33
C ALA A 62 0.31 -9.80 1.25
N THR A 63 -0.71 -9.00 1.04
CA THR A 63 -1.84 -9.28 0.14
C THR A 63 -1.51 -9.10 -1.34
N GLY A 64 -0.28 -8.69 -1.66
CA GLY A 64 0.18 -8.47 -3.03
C GLY A 64 0.12 -7.01 -3.46
N ALA A 65 0.11 -6.78 -4.75
CA ALA A 65 0.06 -5.44 -5.34
C ALA A 65 -1.22 -4.70 -4.93
N GLY A 66 -1.08 -3.44 -4.51
CA GLY A 66 -2.20 -2.61 -4.03
C GLY A 66 -2.71 -2.95 -2.62
N GLY A 67 -2.04 -3.86 -1.91
CA GLY A 67 -2.40 -4.26 -0.56
C GLY A 67 -2.31 -3.11 0.46
N ALA A 68 -3.13 -3.21 1.51
CA ALA A 68 -3.15 -2.26 2.61
C ALA A 68 -1.81 -2.19 3.33
N THR A 69 -1.41 -0.99 3.71
CA THR A 69 -0.16 -0.73 4.45
C THR A 69 -0.46 -0.42 5.90
N ARG A 70 0.26 -1.06 6.79
CA ARG A 70 0.17 -0.81 8.22
C ARG A 70 1.12 0.30 8.64
N VAL A 71 0.58 1.36 9.24
CA VAL A 71 1.35 2.48 9.79
C VAL A 71 1.20 2.52 11.30
N VAL A 72 2.25 2.20 12.03
CA VAL A 72 2.28 2.20 13.49
C VAL A 72 3.23 3.29 13.98
N MET A 73 2.73 4.18 14.83
CA MET A 73 3.50 5.28 15.38
C MET A 73 3.87 5.00 16.85
N ARG A 74 5.18 5.10 17.15
CA ARG A 74 5.74 4.88 18.50
C ARG A 74 5.45 3.49 19.09
N GLY A 75 5.43 2.47 18.24
CA GLY A 75 5.21 1.08 18.62
C GLY A 75 3.74 0.69 18.81
N MET A 76 3.51 -0.60 18.97
CA MET A 76 2.17 -1.17 19.20
C MET A 76 1.69 -0.84 20.59
N LYS A 77 0.46 -0.35 20.71
CA LYS A 77 -0.17 0.05 21.97
C LYS A 77 -1.18 -0.98 22.47
N SER A 78 -1.73 -1.78 21.57
CA SER A 78 -2.72 -2.80 21.88
C SER A 78 -2.37 -4.12 21.23
N LEU A 79 -2.56 -5.21 21.94
CA LEU A 79 -2.40 -6.57 21.41
C LEU A 79 -3.63 -7.02 20.60
N THR A 80 -4.81 -6.53 20.95
CA THR A 80 -6.09 -6.99 20.39
C THR A 80 -6.82 -5.97 19.52
N LYS A 81 -6.43 -4.68 19.60
CA LYS A 81 -7.09 -3.61 18.84
C LYS A 81 -6.20 -3.12 17.70
N ASN A 82 -6.82 -2.43 16.76
CA ASN A 82 -6.11 -1.78 15.66
C ASN A 82 -5.09 -0.75 16.20
N ASN A 83 -3.85 -0.85 15.73
CA ASN A 83 -2.75 0.07 16.05
C ASN A 83 -2.43 1.05 14.91
N ASN A 84 -3.19 1.03 13.83
CA ASN A 84 -2.95 1.89 12.68
C ASN A 84 -3.24 3.36 13.00
N ALA A 85 -2.46 4.24 12.41
CA ALA A 85 -2.72 5.67 12.43
C ALA A 85 -3.99 6.02 11.63
N LEU A 86 -4.68 7.08 12.03
CA LEU A 86 -5.79 7.65 11.27
C LEU A 86 -5.24 8.42 10.08
N TYR A 87 -5.85 8.28 8.93
CA TYR A 87 -5.55 9.10 7.76
C TYR A 87 -6.52 10.27 7.66
N VAL A 88 -5.99 11.42 7.31
CA VAL A 88 -6.78 12.64 7.08
C VAL A 88 -6.31 13.26 5.76
N ILE A 89 -7.20 13.36 4.79
CA ILE A 89 -6.91 13.93 3.46
C ILE A 89 -7.59 15.28 3.36
N ASP A 90 -6.82 16.33 3.12
CA ASP A 90 -7.30 17.71 3.04
C ASP A 90 -8.25 18.11 4.20
N GLY A 91 -7.99 17.61 5.40
CA GLY A 91 -8.79 17.86 6.60
C GLY A 91 -9.96 16.88 6.84
N VAL A 92 -10.25 15.98 5.91
CA VAL A 92 -11.31 14.98 6.03
C VAL A 92 -10.73 13.65 6.56
N PRO A 93 -11.20 13.16 7.73
CA PRO A 93 -10.79 11.86 8.24
C PRO A 93 -11.27 10.72 7.33
N MET A 94 -10.35 9.82 6.98
CA MET A 94 -10.65 8.61 6.22
C MET A 94 -10.49 7.40 7.12
N PHE A 95 -11.54 6.61 7.24
CA PHE A 95 -11.48 5.37 8.01
C PHE A 95 -10.80 4.29 7.18
N ASN A 96 -9.72 3.75 7.72
CA ASN A 96 -9.04 2.62 7.12
C ASN A 96 -9.78 1.33 7.47
N THR A 97 -10.70 0.90 6.61
CA THR A 97 -11.45 -0.34 6.76
C THR A 97 -10.68 -1.57 6.23
N GLY A 98 -9.64 -1.35 5.45
CA GLY A 98 -8.86 -2.42 4.80
C GLY A 98 -8.09 -3.31 5.76
N SER A 99 -7.85 -2.86 6.99
CA SER A 99 -7.14 -3.65 8.01
C SER A 99 -8.05 -4.30 9.05
N SER A 100 -9.35 -4.22 8.91
CA SER A 100 -10.32 -4.77 9.85
C SER A 100 -10.72 -6.23 9.58
N GLY A 101 -10.01 -6.90 8.72
CA GLY A 101 -10.15 -8.35 8.56
C GLY A 101 -9.51 -9.06 9.76
N GLY A 102 -10.29 -9.67 10.60
CA GLY A 102 -10.03 -10.56 11.73
C GLY A 102 -8.58 -10.80 12.21
N ASP A 103 -8.43 -11.51 13.26
CA ASP A 103 -7.11 -11.94 13.75
C ASP A 103 -6.30 -12.56 12.62
N GLY A 104 -5.25 -11.86 12.18
CA GLY A 104 -4.40 -12.28 11.07
C GLY A 104 -3.79 -13.69 11.18
N GLN A 105 -4.04 -14.36 12.30
CA GLN A 105 -3.64 -15.74 12.53
C GLN A 105 -4.46 -16.73 11.68
N TYR A 106 -5.77 -16.53 11.60
CA TYR A 106 -6.67 -17.53 10.95
C TYR A 106 -6.98 -17.24 9.49
N GLY A 107 -6.52 -16.14 8.98
CA GLY A 107 -6.74 -15.72 7.61
C GLY A 107 -7.73 -14.57 7.52
N SER A 108 -7.36 -13.56 6.77
CA SER A 108 -8.21 -12.46 6.40
C SER A 108 -8.00 -12.13 4.94
N MET A 109 -9.07 -11.84 4.24
CA MET A 109 -8.94 -11.28 2.91
C MET A 109 -8.35 -9.87 3.07
N GLY A 110 -7.19 -9.64 2.48
CA GLY A 110 -6.58 -8.32 2.48
C GLY A 110 -7.45 -7.33 1.72
N GLY A 111 -7.71 -6.18 2.34
CA GLY A 111 -8.30 -5.04 1.65
C GLY A 111 -7.26 -4.09 1.09
N SER A 112 -7.68 -3.12 0.29
CA SER A 112 -6.87 -1.95 -0.03
C SER A 112 -7.15 -0.84 0.99
N ASP A 113 -6.19 0.08 1.15
CA ASP A 113 -6.37 1.29 1.94
C ASP A 113 -7.05 2.36 1.09
N ALA A 114 -8.07 3.03 1.61
CA ALA A 114 -8.68 4.19 0.93
C ALA A 114 -7.66 5.30 0.63
N VAL A 115 -6.56 5.36 1.39
CA VAL A 115 -5.46 6.31 1.18
C VAL A 115 -4.55 5.86 0.05
N ALA A 116 -4.41 4.56 -0.17
CA ALA A 116 -3.65 4.02 -1.31
C ALA A 116 -4.25 4.45 -2.65
N ASP A 117 -5.51 4.88 -2.66
CA ASP A 117 -6.21 5.31 -3.87
C ASP A 117 -5.72 6.67 -4.40
N LEU A 118 -4.96 7.44 -3.63
CA LEU A 118 -4.40 8.70 -4.09
C LEU A 118 -3.22 8.48 -5.06
N ASN A 119 -3.16 9.35 -6.07
CA ASN A 119 -1.99 9.42 -6.92
C ASN A 119 -0.83 10.11 -6.15
N PRO A 120 0.36 9.49 -6.05
CA PRO A 120 1.51 10.12 -5.39
C PRO A 120 1.87 11.51 -5.94
N ASP A 121 1.64 11.73 -7.23
CA ASP A 121 1.93 13.02 -7.89
C ASP A 121 0.96 14.12 -7.48
N ASP A 122 -0.22 13.79 -6.93
CA ASP A 122 -1.19 14.77 -6.44
C ASP A 122 -0.89 15.22 -5.00
N ILE A 123 0.08 14.63 -4.33
CA ILE A 123 0.42 14.93 -2.95
C ILE A 123 1.38 16.11 -2.90
N GLU A 124 1.02 17.17 -2.15
CA GLU A 124 1.88 18.30 -1.85
C GLU A 124 2.81 18.00 -0.68
N SER A 125 2.22 17.46 0.40
CA SER A 125 2.96 17.11 1.61
C SER A 125 2.22 16.08 2.46
N ILE A 126 2.99 15.35 3.26
CA ILE A 126 2.46 14.47 4.30
C ILE A 126 3.04 14.92 5.63
N SER A 127 2.17 15.16 6.61
CA SER A 127 2.56 15.49 7.97
C SER A 127 2.12 14.40 8.93
N MET A 128 3.02 13.95 9.80
CA MET A 128 2.73 12.92 10.78
C MET A 128 2.70 13.49 12.19
N MET A 129 1.57 13.31 12.85
CA MET A 129 1.34 13.73 14.22
C MET A 129 1.17 12.53 15.13
N THR A 130 1.89 12.52 16.22
CA THR A 130 1.89 11.40 17.15
C THR A 130 1.23 11.73 18.48
N GLY A 131 0.63 10.72 19.12
CA GLY A 131 0.20 10.77 20.51
C GLY A 131 -1.01 11.67 20.82
N PRO A 132 -1.05 12.26 22.02
CA PRO A 132 -2.20 13.01 22.54
C PRO A 132 -2.61 14.20 21.68
N SER A 133 -1.66 14.83 21.01
CA SER A 133 -1.92 16.00 20.15
C SER A 133 -2.82 15.64 18.96
N ALA A 134 -2.63 14.47 18.38
CA ALA A 134 -3.48 13.96 17.31
C ALA A 134 -4.90 13.67 17.83
N ALA A 135 -5.00 13.05 19.02
CA ALA A 135 -6.30 12.76 19.64
C ALA A 135 -7.06 14.01 20.05
N ALA A 136 -6.36 15.07 20.47
CA ALA A 136 -6.98 16.36 20.81
C ALA A 136 -7.64 17.03 19.60
N LEU A 137 -7.11 16.80 18.37
CA LEU A 137 -7.59 17.41 17.15
C LEU A 137 -8.64 16.56 16.41
N TYR A 138 -8.50 15.25 16.44
CA TYR A 138 -9.31 14.31 15.67
C TYR A 138 -10.04 13.27 16.52
N GLY A 139 -10.03 13.43 17.85
CA GLY A 139 -10.74 12.55 18.78
C GLY A 139 -10.05 11.20 18.99
N SER A 140 -10.80 10.25 19.55
CA SER A 140 -10.31 8.92 19.93
C SER A 140 -9.81 8.08 18.74
N ALA A 141 -10.34 8.30 17.54
CA ALA A 141 -9.90 7.63 16.32
C ALA A 141 -8.42 7.90 15.99
N ALA A 142 -7.90 9.04 16.45
CA ALA A 142 -6.52 9.46 16.26
C ALA A 142 -5.58 9.08 17.43
N ALA A 143 -6.03 8.26 18.37
CA ALA A 143 -5.22 7.87 19.55
C ALA A 143 -3.89 7.18 19.17
N ASN A 144 -3.84 6.52 18.02
CA ASN A 144 -2.64 5.88 17.49
C ASN A 144 -1.74 6.82 16.66
N GLY A 145 -2.16 8.06 16.46
CA GLY A 145 -1.52 9.07 15.63
C GLY A 145 -2.32 9.35 14.35
N VAL A 146 -1.89 10.38 13.63
CA VAL A 146 -2.53 10.85 12.39
C VAL A 146 -1.50 11.04 11.30
N VAL A 147 -1.84 10.60 10.11
CA VAL A 147 -1.16 10.91 8.85
C VAL A 147 -2.01 11.93 8.09
N LEU A 148 -1.55 13.17 8.06
CA LEU A 148 -2.21 14.26 7.33
C LEU A 148 -1.65 14.29 5.92
N VAL A 149 -2.50 14.10 4.94
CA VAL A 149 -2.15 14.18 3.52
C VAL A 149 -2.76 15.46 2.95
N ASN A 150 -1.92 16.31 2.42
CA ASN A 150 -2.36 17.52 1.72
C ASN A 150 -2.16 17.33 0.23
N THR A 151 -3.22 17.53 -0.55
CA THR A 151 -3.16 17.40 -2.00
C THR A 151 -2.77 18.73 -2.65
N LYS A 152 -2.18 18.63 -3.84
CA LYS A 152 -1.78 19.79 -4.64
C LYS A 152 -2.99 20.63 -5.04
N LYS A 153 -2.77 21.93 -5.01
CA LYS A 153 -3.68 22.96 -5.56
C LYS A 153 -3.06 23.54 -6.81
N GLY A 154 -3.86 24.23 -7.60
CA GLY A 154 -3.34 25.07 -8.66
C GLY A 154 -2.37 26.11 -8.09
N LYS A 155 -1.35 26.46 -8.84
CA LYS A 155 -0.38 27.49 -8.47
C LYS A 155 -0.58 28.74 -9.30
N LYS A 156 -0.22 29.89 -8.70
CA LYS A 156 -0.16 31.17 -9.40
C LYS A 156 1.04 31.18 -10.34
N GLU A 157 0.88 30.60 -11.49
CA GLU A 157 1.93 30.52 -12.51
C GLU A 157 1.31 30.29 -13.89
N LYS A 158 2.11 30.49 -14.93
CA LYS A 158 1.75 30.07 -16.29
C LYS A 158 1.49 28.55 -16.29
N ILE A 159 0.85 28.10 -17.33
CA ILE A 159 0.55 26.66 -17.50
C ILE A 159 1.81 25.83 -17.27
N SER A 160 1.73 24.95 -16.29
CA SER A 160 2.76 23.94 -15.97
C SER A 160 2.19 22.57 -16.25
N LEU A 161 2.81 21.86 -17.18
CA LEU A 161 2.46 20.49 -17.56
C LEU A 161 3.61 19.57 -17.12
N THR A 162 3.29 18.57 -16.30
CA THR A 162 4.26 17.55 -15.89
C THR A 162 3.78 16.19 -16.32
N VAL A 163 4.65 15.43 -16.98
CA VAL A 163 4.43 14.03 -17.33
C VAL A 163 5.46 13.19 -16.59
N SER A 164 5.04 12.15 -15.94
CA SER A 164 5.94 11.27 -15.18
C SER A 164 5.62 9.79 -15.41
N ASN A 165 6.67 8.99 -15.46
CA ASN A 165 6.62 7.53 -15.49
C ASN A 165 7.50 6.98 -14.38
N SER A 166 7.04 5.92 -13.73
CA SER A 166 7.85 5.11 -12.80
C SER A 166 7.60 3.65 -13.10
N THR A 167 8.66 2.92 -13.41
CA THR A 167 8.59 1.49 -13.67
C THR A 167 9.52 0.76 -12.71
N THR A 168 8.97 -0.18 -11.96
CA THR A 168 9.71 -0.96 -10.96
C THR A 168 9.49 -2.44 -11.22
N PHE A 169 10.56 -3.24 -11.11
CA PHE A 169 10.50 -4.69 -11.17
C PHE A 169 10.88 -5.29 -9.82
N SER A 170 10.12 -6.28 -9.38
CA SER A 170 10.32 -6.93 -8.09
C SER A 170 10.52 -8.44 -8.27
N LYS A 171 11.41 -9.01 -7.47
CA LYS A 171 11.65 -10.47 -7.44
C LYS A 171 11.75 -10.94 -6.00
N ALA A 172 11.30 -12.17 -5.76
CA ALA A 172 11.54 -12.83 -4.50
C ALA A 172 13.06 -13.02 -4.29
N TYR A 173 13.59 -12.43 -3.21
CA TYR A 173 15.04 -12.37 -2.98
C TYR A 173 15.50 -13.36 -1.91
N ILE A 174 14.85 -13.35 -0.75
CA ILE A 174 15.20 -14.24 0.37
C ILE A 174 14.20 -15.38 0.43
N MET A 175 14.70 -16.60 0.42
CA MET A 175 13.91 -17.83 0.54
C MET A 175 14.42 -18.65 1.70
N PRO A 176 13.54 -19.37 2.43
CA PRO A 176 14.00 -20.33 3.42
C PRO A 176 14.78 -21.45 2.75
N GLU A 177 15.90 -21.83 3.34
CA GLU A 177 16.64 -23.01 2.93
C GLU A 177 15.91 -24.27 3.41
N MET A 178 15.68 -25.18 2.50
CA MET A 178 14.98 -26.43 2.79
C MET A 178 15.81 -27.63 2.37
N GLN A 179 15.64 -28.75 3.07
CA GLN A 179 16.28 -29.99 2.68
C GLN A 179 15.69 -30.49 1.34
N ASN A 180 16.52 -31.03 0.46
CA ASN A 180 16.15 -31.54 -0.84
C ASN A 180 16.80 -32.94 -1.11
N ARG A 181 17.18 -33.65 -0.06
CA ARG A 181 17.84 -34.96 -0.17
C ARG A 181 16.88 -36.11 0.07
N TYR A 182 15.92 -35.92 0.96
CA TYR A 182 14.95 -36.92 1.34
C TYR A 182 13.56 -36.51 0.84
N GLY A 183 12.85 -37.46 0.25
CA GLY A 183 11.49 -37.25 -0.24
C GLY A 183 10.45 -37.26 0.88
N THR A 184 9.19 -37.37 0.48
CA THR A 184 8.09 -37.49 1.43
C THR A 184 8.04 -38.90 2.03
N SER A 185 7.70 -38.96 3.33
CA SER A 185 7.39 -40.24 3.98
C SER A 185 5.89 -40.57 3.89
N SER A 186 5.03 -39.58 4.04
CA SER A 186 3.59 -39.71 3.77
C SER A 186 2.96 -38.30 3.75
N GLY A 187 2.06 -38.05 2.81
CA GLY A 187 1.34 -36.76 2.70
C GLY A 187 2.30 -35.58 2.66
N LEU A 188 2.24 -34.68 3.66
CA LEU A 188 3.08 -33.49 3.77
C LEU A 188 4.38 -33.71 4.55
N PHE A 189 4.64 -34.91 5.07
CA PHE A 189 5.82 -35.18 5.90
C PHE A 189 7.05 -35.52 5.06
N SER A 190 8.16 -34.88 5.32
CA SER A 190 9.48 -35.16 4.75
C SER A 190 10.20 -36.29 5.48
N TRP A 191 11.46 -36.58 5.08
CA TRP A 191 12.35 -37.59 5.67
C TRP A 191 11.99 -39.05 5.31
N GLY A 192 11.42 -39.24 4.11
CA GLY A 192 11.27 -40.57 3.49
C GLY A 192 12.56 -41.02 2.83
N ASP A 193 12.43 -41.76 1.72
CA ASP A 193 13.56 -42.29 0.98
C ASP A 193 14.40 -41.20 0.31
N LEU A 194 15.64 -41.53 -0.04
CA LEU A 194 16.49 -40.64 -0.82
C LEU A 194 15.85 -40.38 -2.19
N THR A 195 15.86 -39.12 -2.58
CA THR A 195 15.33 -38.66 -3.87
C THR A 195 16.33 -37.76 -4.58
N ASP A 196 16.33 -37.83 -5.89
CA ASP A 196 17.04 -36.90 -6.79
C ASP A 196 16.16 -35.75 -7.26
N LYS A 197 14.86 -35.87 -7.04
CA LYS A 197 13.91 -34.79 -7.35
C LYS A 197 14.10 -33.61 -6.40
N ARG A 198 14.13 -32.41 -6.97
CA ARG A 198 14.35 -31.19 -6.22
C ARG A 198 13.21 -30.24 -6.50
N TYR A 199 12.78 -29.56 -5.45
CA TYR A 199 11.82 -28.50 -5.51
C TYR A 199 12.36 -27.27 -4.80
N GLY A 200 12.29 -26.13 -5.48
CA GLY A 200 12.64 -24.82 -4.92
C GLY A 200 11.42 -23.90 -4.86
N PRO A 201 11.01 -23.37 -3.69
CA PRO A 201 9.87 -22.44 -3.58
C PRO A 201 10.02 -21.22 -4.48
N LYS A 202 11.25 -20.87 -4.86
CA LYS A 202 11.54 -19.73 -5.74
C LYS A 202 10.91 -19.87 -7.12
N ASP A 203 10.74 -21.08 -7.62
CA ASP A 203 10.21 -21.35 -8.95
C ASP A 203 8.71 -21.05 -9.08
N PHE A 204 8.05 -20.87 -7.95
CA PHE A 204 6.66 -20.44 -7.89
C PHE A 204 6.49 -18.95 -8.22
N PHE A 205 7.46 -18.10 -7.81
CA PHE A 205 7.33 -16.67 -7.90
C PHE A 205 7.67 -16.12 -9.28
N ASN A 206 6.87 -15.20 -9.75
CA ASN A 206 7.10 -14.42 -10.96
C ASN A 206 8.01 -13.21 -10.70
N THR A 207 8.41 -12.55 -11.76
CA THR A 207 8.90 -11.17 -11.66
C THR A 207 7.69 -10.25 -11.65
N GLY A 208 7.47 -9.57 -10.53
CA GLY A 208 6.44 -8.55 -10.43
C GLY A 208 6.83 -7.27 -11.15
N SER A 209 5.86 -6.53 -11.65
CA SER A 209 6.03 -5.22 -12.28
C SER A 209 5.08 -4.20 -11.66
N ASN A 210 5.52 -2.94 -11.58
CA ASN A 210 4.67 -1.83 -11.17
C ASN A 210 4.98 -0.64 -12.08
N ILE A 211 4.00 -0.26 -12.90
CA ILE A 211 4.10 0.80 -13.90
C ILE A 211 3.10 1.89 -13.54
N ILE A 212 3.61 3.05 -13.19
CA ILE A 212 2.81 4.22 -12.81
C ILE A 212 3.09 5.33 -13.81
N ASN A 213 2.06 5.77 -14.53
CA ASN A 213 2.12 6.92 -15.41
C ASN A 213 1.22 8.01 -14.87
N SER A 214 1.66 9.26 -14.90
CA SER A 214 0.80 10.38 -14.56
C SER A 214 1.08 11.61 -15.42
N ILE A 215 0.03 12.38 -15.59
CA ILE A 215 0.06 13.69 -16.21
C ILE A 215 -0.62 14.68 -15.27
N THR A 216 0.03 15.80 -14.99
CA THR A 216 -0.54 16.85 -14.15
C THR A 216 -0.47 18.19 -14.86
N LEU A 217 -1.52 18.97 -14.75
CA LEU A 217 -1.65 20.32 -15.31
C LEU A 217 -1.97 21.28 -14.16
N SER A 218 -1.14 22.28 -13.97
CA SER A 218 -1.37 23.37 -13.04
C SER A 218 -1.34 24.70 -13.76
N THR A 219 -2.30 25.54 -13.46
CA THR A 219 -2.35 26.92 -14.01
C THR A 219 -3.07 27.82 -13.04
N GLY A 220 -2.81 29.11 -13.09
CA GLY A 220 -3.56 30.02 -12.25
C GLY A 220 -3.10 31.47 -12.30
N SER A 221 -4.01 32.30 -11.83
CA SER A 221 -3.81 33.73 -11.54
C SER A 221 -3.92 33.98 -10.03
N ASP A 222 -3.84 35.22 -9.60
CA ASP A 222 -4.09 35.62 -8.22
C ASP A 222 -5.48 35.23 -7.71
N LYS A 223 -6.46 35.24 -8.61
CA LYS A 223 -7.87 35.03 -8.27
C LYS A 223 -8.39 33.63 -8.52
N ASN A 224 -7.79 32.91 -9.46
CA ASN A 224 -8.27 31.58 -9.84
C ASN A 224 -7.08 30.67 -10.11
N GLN A 225 -7.07 29.50 -9.49
CA GLN A 225 -6.04 28.50 -9.61
C GLN A 225 -6.69 27.15 -9.88
N THR A 226 -6.19 26.47 -10.91
CA THR A 226 -6.77 25.20 -11.37
C THR A 226 -5.69 24.12 -11.43
N TYR A 227 -6.03 22.94 -10.98
CA TYR A 227 -5.21 21.75 -11.00
C TYR A 227 -5.99 20.59 -11.61
N PHE A 228 -5.38 19.89 -12.55
CA PHE A 228 -5.88 18.63 -13.11
C PHE A 228 -4.80 17.58 -13.04
N SER A 229 -5.18 16.35 -12.76
CA SER A 229 -4.31 15.20 -12.93
C SER A 229 -5.05 13.99 -13.49
N ALA A 230 -4.31 13.15 -14.20
CA ALA A 230 -4.73 11.82 -14.58
C ALA A 230 -3.56 10.85 -14.36
N SER A 231 -3.83 9.70 -13.80
CA SER A 231 -2.79 8.68 -13.60
C SER A 231 -3.31 7.26 -13.80
N THR A 232 -2.39 6.39 -14.21
CA THR A 232 -2.61 4.95 -14.29
C THR A 232 -1.58 4.24 -13.44
N THR A 233 -2.01 3.24 -12.69
CA THR A 233 -1.15 2.30 -11.98
C THR A 233 -1.50 0.90 -12.45
N ASN A 234 -0.55 0.22 -13.07
CA ASN A 234 -0.67 -1.16 -13.50
C ASN A 234 0.41 -1.96 -12.78
N SER A 235 0.02 -2.91 -11.95
CA SER A 235 0.94 -3.68 -11.15
C SER A 235 0.60 -5.17 -11.19
N ASP A 236 1.60 -5.96 -11.54
CA ASP A 236 1.55 -7.41 -11.42
C ASP A 236 2.38 -7.83 -10.22
N GLY A 237 1.79 -8.64 -9.34
CA GLY A 237 2.46 -9.14 -8.15
C GLY A 237 3.53 -10.18 -8.46
N ILE A 238 4.38 -10.47 -7.48
CA ILE A 238 5.34 -11.58 -7.58
C ILE A 238 4.66 -12.95 -7.45
N LEU A 239 3.43 -12.99 -6.94
CA LEU A 239 2.60 -14.20 -6.88
C LEU A 239 1.87 -14.38 -8.21
N PRO A 240 1.74 -15.61 -8.72
CA PRO A 240 1.00 -15.86 -9.94
C PRO A 240 -0.42 -15.33 -9.87
N ASN A 241 -0.92 -14.81 -10.99
CA ASN A 241 -2.28 -14.32 -11.18
C ASN A 241 -2.70 -13.14 -10.27
N ASN A 242 -1.80 -12.53 -9.51
CA ASN A 242 -2.09 -11.34 -8.71
C ASN A 242 -1.84 -10.09 -9.51
N SER A 243 -2.87 -9.25 -9.68
CA SER A 243 -2.73 -7.96 -10.36
C SER A 243 -3.57 -6.85 -9.72
N TYR A 244 -3.13 -5.63 -9.94
CA TYR A 244 -3.76 -4.41 -9.45
C TYR A 244 -3.72 -3.33 -10.51
N ASN A 245 -4.89 -2.83 -10.88
CA ASN A 245 -5.03 -1.75 -11.84
C ASN A 245 -5.84 -0.62 -11.25
N ARG A 246 -5.33 0.62 -11.36
CA ARG A 246 -5.98 1.81 -10.86
C ARG A 246 -5.87 2.95 -11.86
N TYR A 247 -6.97 3.68 -12.01
CA TYR A 247 -7.07 4.88 -12.84
C TYR A 247 -7.61 6.01 -11.98
N ASN A 248 -6.87 7.10 -11.88
CA ASN A 248 -7.24 8.28 -11.10
C ASN A 248 -7.44 9.47 -12.01
N PHE A 249 -8.48 10.24 -11.73
CA PHE A 249 -8.72 11.55 -12.33
C PHE A 249 -9.03 12.54 -11.22
N THR A 250 -8.28 13.64 -11.16
CA THR A 250 -8.44 14.69 -10.15
C THR A 250 -8.61 16.04 -10.83
N ALA A 251 -9.60 16.81 -10.40
CA ALA A 251 -9.79 18.20 -10.79
C ALA A 251 -9.99 19.04 -9.54
N ARG A 252 -9.26 20.14 -9.40
CA ARG A 252 -9.41 21.08 -8.29
C ARG A 252 -9.33 22.51 -8.78
N ASN A 253 -10.23 23.33 -8.29
CA ASN A 253 -10.23 24.77 -8.56
C ASN A 253 -10.35 25.54 -7.25
N THR A 254 -9.48 26.51 -7.06
CA THR A 254 -9.51 27.43 -5.95
C THR A 254 -9.71 28.85 -6.50
N THR A 255 -10.79 29.49 -6.11
CA THR A 255 -11.13 30.84 -6.56
C THR A 255 -11.32 31.79 -5.39
N ASN A 256 -10.69 32.95 -5.45
CA ASN A 256 -10.79 34.01 -4.47
C ASN A 256 -11.73 35.12 -4.95
N PHE A 257 -12.71 35.43 -4.14
CA PHE A 257 -13.73 36.47 -4.37
C PHE A 257 -13.64 37.60 -3.36
N LEU A 258 -14.30 38.72 -3.63
CA LEU A 258 -14.48 39.84 -2.72
C LEU A 258 -13.16 40.38 -2.15
N ASN A 259 -12.13 40.54 -2.98
CA ASN A 259 -10.78 40.97 -2.56
C ASN A 259 -10.22 40.07 -1.46
N ASP A 260 -10.17 38.77 -1.76
CA ASP A 260 -9.64 37.70 -0.92
C ASP A 260 -10.37 37.44 0.42
N LYS A 261 -11.58 38.03 0.58
CA LYS A 261 -12.41 37.77 1.76
C LYS A 261 -13.18 36.45 1.70
N LEU A 262 -13.37 35.90 0.51
CA LEU A 262 -14.04 34.62 0.30
C LEU A 262 -13.19 33.74 -0.63
N THR A 263 -12.79 32.56 -0.15
CA THR A 263 -12.10 31.55 -0.94
C THR A 263 -13.03 30.37 -1.14
N LEU A 264 -13.27 30.02 -2.38
CA LEU A 264 -13.98 28.79 -2.77
C LEU A 264 -12.97 27.77 -3.31
N ASP A 265 -12.87 26.62 -2.65
CA ASP A 265 -11.98 25.51 -3.05
C ASP A 265 -12.86 24.28 -3.32
N ILE A 266 -12.94 23.89 -4.60
CA ILE A 266 -13.75 22.77 -5.05
C ILE A 266 -12.80 21.73 -5.63
N GLY A 267 -12.87 20.50 -5.11
CA GLY A 267 -12.15 19.33 -5.62
C GLY A 267 -13.10 18.22 -5.99
N ALA A 268 -12.82 17.54 -7.10
CA ALA A 268 -13.46 16.31 -7.51
C ALA A 268 -12.40 15.29 -7.85
N GLN A 269 -12.59 14.06 -7.38
CA GLN A 269 -11.72 12.92 -7.67
C GLN A 269 -12.56 11.74 -8.10
N TYR A 270 -12.13 11.06 -9.16
CA TYR A 270 -12.74 9.84 -9.64
C TYR A 270 -11.69 8.75 -9.76
N ILE A 271 -11.97 7.61 -9.15
CA ILE A 271 -11.03 6.50 -9.04
C ILE A 271 -11.73 5.22 -9.50
N ILE A 272 -11.08 4.50 -10.42
CA ILE A 272 -11.47 3.15 -10.82
C ILE A 272 -10.35 2.22 -10.37
N GLN A 273 -10.69 1.17 -9.64
CA GLN A 273 -9.73 0.21 -9.12
C GLN A 273 -10.21 -1.22 -9.37
N ASN A 274 -9.33 -2.04 -9.89
CA ASN A 274 -9.55 -3.46 -10.09
C ASN A 274 -8.42 -4.26 -9.45
N ASN A 275 -8.79 -5.17 -8.56
CA ASN A 275 -7.87 -6.10 -7.91
C ASN A 275 -8.21 -7.52 -8.36
N THR A 276 -7.20 -8.28 -8.71
CA THR A 276 -7.35 -9.69 -9.05
C THR A 276 -6.50 -10.53 -8.12
N ASN A 277 -7.09 -11.55 -7.52
CA ASN A 277 -6.45 -12.55 -6.68
C ASN A 277 -5.57 -11.93 -5.58
N MET A 278 -6.16 -11.06 -4.77
CA MET A 278 -5.49 -10.58 -3.55
C MET A 278 -5.26 -11.74 -2.59
N VAL A 279 -4.04 -11.85 -2.09
CA VAL A 279 -3.62 -12.98 -1.27
C VAL A 279 -4.21 -12.90 0.11
N SER A 280 -4.80 -14.00 0.58
CA SER A 280 -5.24 -14.13 1.97
C SER A 280 -4.04 -14.08 2.92
N GLN A 281 -4.18 -13.33 4.00
CA GLN A 281 -3.19 -13.28 5.08
C GLN A 281 -3.52 -14.33 6.14
N GLY A 282 -2.50 -14.71 6.94
CA GLY A 282 -2.67 -15.72 7.98
C GLY A 282 -2.32 -17.12 7.49
N GLN A 283 -2.74 -18.12 8.27
CA GLN A 283 -2.36 -19.51 7.99
C GLN A 283 -3.35 -20.26 7.07
N TYR A 284 -4.63 -19.80 7.03
CA TYR A 284 -5.66 -20.44 6.21
C TYR A 284 -5.79 -19.77 4.84
N TYR A 285 -6.01 -20.55 3.80
CA TYR A 285 -6.19 -20.09 2.42
C TYR A 285 -5.04 -19.22 1.88
N ASN A 286 -3.89 -19.28 2.53
CA ASN A 286 -2.69 -18.57 2.11
C ASN A 286 -1.85 -19.50 1.21
N PRO A 287 -1.41 -19.08 0.02
CA PRO A 287 -0.63 -19.92 -0.87
C PRO A 287 0.77 -20.27 -0.33
N LEU A 288 1.33 -19.44 0.56
CA LEU A 288 2.69 -19.65 1.05
C LEU A 288 2.85 -20.88 1.95
N PRO A 289 1.96 -21.19 2.92
CA PRO A 289 2.03 -22.45 3.65
C PRO A 289 1.99 -23.67 2.73
N ALA A 290 1.09 -23.70 1.74
CA ALA A 290 1.02 -24.79 0.78
C ALA A 290 2.31 -24.92 -0.04
N LEU A 291 2.89 -23.80 -0.45
CA LEU A 291 4.16 -23.74 -1.15
C LEU A 291 5.31 -24.31 -0.32
N TYR A 292 5.42 -23.91 0.95
CA TYR A 292 6.52 -24.36 1.82
C TYR A 292 6.35 -25.76 2.35
N LEU A 293 5.13 -26.24 2.53
CA LEU A 293 4.80 -27.60 2.96
C LEU A 293 4.70 -28.59 1.81
N PHE A 294 4.86 -28.14 0.55
CA PHE A 294 4.81 -29.03 -0.60
C PHE A 294 5.78 -30.21 -0.41
N PRO A 295 5.32 -31.47 -0.63
CA PRO A 295 6.11 -32.67 -0.35
C PRO A 295 7.40 -32.73 -1.15
N ARG A 296 8.51 -33.01 -0.48
CA ARG A 296 9.81 -33.18 -1.13
C ARG A 296 9.83 -34.49 -1.91
N GLY A 297 10.39 -34.45 -3.11
CA GLY A 297 10.43 -35.60 -4.01
C GLY A 297 9.24 -35.71 -4.95
N ASP A 298 8.19 -34.91 -4.76
CA ASP A 298 7.07 -34.86 -5.68
C ASP A 298 7.28 -33.82 -6.79
N ASN A 299 6.48 -33.94 -7.83
CA ASN A 299 6.58 -33.07 -8.99
C ASN A 299 5.73 -31.79 -8.78
N PHE A 300 6.38 -30.67 -8.53
CA PHE A 300 5.69 -29.38 -8.34
C PHE A 300 4.95 -28.90 -9.59
N ASP A 301 5.39 -29.31 -10.79
CA ASP A 301 4.74 -28.90 -12.03
C ASP A 301 3.34 -29.50 -12.20
N GLU A 302 3.04 -30.60 -11.51
CA GLU A 302 1.70 -31.16 -11.55
C GLU A 302 0.63 -30.28 -10.94
N ILE A 303 0.98 -29.50 -9.91
CA ILE A 303 0.02 -28.58 -9.27
C ILE A 303 -0.15 -27.26 -10.03
N ARG A 304 0.68 -27.02 -11.07
CA ARG A 304 0.44 -25.89 -12.00
C ARG A 304 -0.85 -26.09 -12.79
N LEU A 305 -1.25 -27.35 -13.04
CA LEU A 305 -2.58 -27.69 -13.53
C LEU A 305 -3.56 -27.70 -12.37
N TYR A 306 -3.80 -26.53 -11.81
CA TYR A 306 -4.55 -26.32 -10.59
C TYR A 306 -6.05 -26.63 -10.70
N GLU A 307 -6.57 -26.74 -11.91
CA GLU A 307 -7.94 -27.13 -12.21
C GLU A 307 -7.97 -28.46 -12.94
N ARG A 308 -8.84 -29.36 -12.53
CA ARG A 308 -9.15 -30.60 -13.22
C ARG A 308 -10.64 -30.82 -13.26
N TYR A 309 -11.14 -31.32 -14.40
CA TYR A 309 -12.55 -31.66 -14.53
C TYR A 309 -12.88 -32.88 -13.67
N ASP A 310 -13.81 -32.71 -12.75
CA ASP A 310 -14.33 -33.77 -11.91
C ASP A 310 -15.59 -34.36 -12.56
N THR A 311 -15.49 -35.61 -13.07
CA THR A 311 -16.58 -36.29 -13.76
C THR A 311 -17.75 -36.62 -12.84
N ASN A 312 -17.54 -36.72 -11.52
CA ASN A 312 -18.59 -37.01 -10.55
C ASN A 312 -19.49 -35.79 -10.29
N TYR A 313 -18.90 -34.62 -10.36
CA TYR A 313 -19.60 -33.35 -10.09
C TYR A 313 -19.94 -32.56 -11.35
N GLY A 314 -19.32 -32.87 -12.48
CA GLY A 314 -19.59 -32.22 -13.75
C GLY A 314 -19.04 -30.79 -13.88
N PHE A 315 -18.02 -30.42 -13.10
CA PHE A 315 -17.40 -29.08 -13.16
C PHE A 315 -15.87 -29.16 -12.92
N MET A 316 -15.18 -28.06 -13.23
CA MET A 316 -13.77 -27.87 -12.92
C MET A 316 -13.58 -27.73 -11.42
N LYS A 317 -12.68 -28.53 -10.87
CA LYS A 317 -12.37 -28.56 -9.44
C LYS A 317 -10.89 -28.28 -9.23
N GLN A 318 -10.58 -27.59 -8.14
CA GLN A 318 -9.22 -27.40 -7.70
C GLN A 318 -8.50 -28.74 -7.50
N TYR A 319 -7.27 -28.84 -7.95
CA TYR A 319 -6.44 -30.02 -7.78
C TYR A 319 -5.39 -29.82 -6.67
N TRP A 320 -5.57 -30.49 -5.56
CA TRP A 320 -4.64 -30.53 -4.45
C TRP A 320 -4.71 -31.92 -3.78
N PRO A 321 -3.77 -32.85 -4.08
CA PRO A 321 -3.86 -34.25 -3.62
C PRO A 321 -3.29 -34.49 -2.21
N TYR A 322 -2.74 -33.47 -1.53
CA TYR A 322 -1.95 -33.65 -0.31
C TYR A 322 -2.75 -33.45 0.99
N GLY A 323 -4.05 -33.17 0.89
CA GLY A 323 -4.89 -32.88 2.05
C GLY A 323 -4.73 -31.44 2.57
N ASP A 324 -5.51 -31.10 3.57
CA ASP A 324 -5.57 -29.71 4.10
C ASP A 324 -4.51 -29.42 5.17
N GLY A 325 -3.82 -30.46 5.69
CA GLY A 325 -2.78 -30.32 6.72
C GLY A 325 -3.26 -29.63 8.02
N GLY A 326 -4.58 -29.50 8.24
CA GLY A 326 -5.14 -28.71 9.35
C GLY A 326 -5.02 -27.20 9.15
N LEU A 327 -4.62 -26.74 7.97
CA LEU A 327 -4.37 -25.33 7.62
C LEU A 327 -5.22 -24.88 6.42
N SER A 328 -6.22 -25.66 6.02
CA SER A 328 -6.99 -25.43 4.79
C SER A 328 -6.09 -25.25 3.56
N LEU A 329 -5.04 -26.09 3.45
CA LEU A 329 -4.11 -26.04 2.34
C LEU A 329 -4.82 -26.37 1.04
N GLN A 330 -4.45 -25.62 0.03
CA GLN A 330 -4.92 -25.79 -1.34
C GLN A 330 -3.81 -25.46 -2.31
N THR A 331 -4.03 -25.72 -3.61
CA THR A 331 -3.01 -25.37 -4.58
C THR A 331 -2.65 -23.90 -4.49
N PRO A 332 -1.36 -23.53 -4.45
CA PRO A 332 -0.94 -22.15 -4.39
C PRO A 332 -1.28 -21.33 -5.64
N TYR A 333 -1.72 -22.00 -6.71
CA TYR A 333 -2.13 -21.37 -7.98
C TYR A 333 -3.63 -21.06 -8.08
N TRP A 334 -4.44 -21.45 -7.10
CA TRP A 334 -5.90 -21.26 -7.10
C TRP A 334 -6.32 -19.86 -6.65
#